data_51d0c62e244a475f26c04baf8901b6d0
#
_entry.id   51d0c62e244a475f26c04baf8901b6d0
#
_cell.length_a   1.000
_cell.length_b   1.000
_cell.length_c   1.000
_cell.angle_alpha   90.00
_cell.angle_beta   90.00
_cell.angle_gamma   90.00
#
_symmetry.space_group_name_H-M   'P 1'
#
loop_
_entity.id
_entity.type
_entity.pdbx_description
1 polymer ?
#
loop_
_entity_poly.entity_id
_entity_poly.type
_entity_poly.pdbx_seq_one_letter_code
_entity_poly.pdbx_strand_id
1 'polypeptide(L)'
;MRASRWTEPSDRQGAAGRGGDNRPTNMVRRAVLALPFLANAARAEAAWPDRPIRFVVPFPPGSISDAVARIVADKLLPALGQRVVVENRGGAAGNIGAAYVAHEAADGYTFVIASSGTHGSNPPLYRNVGYDPIRDFAPVIGMIRVPNVLVVRNALPVRSIAEFIAYARTQDGKLTYGSIGNGSSQHLAGTQFEQTAGVKLTHVPYRAVPPLLLDMQSDRLDASFQLVPNVIEQVKAGQIRAL
;
A
#
# COMPACT_ATOMS: atom_id res chain seq x y z
N MET A 1 -6.67 33.68 58.69
CA MET A 1 -6.92 33.57 60.14
C MET A 1 -5.85 32.65 60.72
N ARG A 2 -5.04 33.28 61.61
CA ARG A 2 -4.32 32.82 62.82
C ARG A 2 -3.51 31.50 62.64
N ALA A 3 -2.19 31.50 62.65
CA ALA A 3 -1.18 31.92 63.64
C ALA A 3 -1.19 31.13 64.94
N SER A 4 -0.06 30.47 65.24
CA SER A 4 0.72 30.44 66.47
C SER A 4 1.60 29.20 66.51
N ARG A 5 2.85 29.30 66.49
CA ARG A 5 3.91 29.82 67.36
C ARG A 5 4.18 28.90 68.59
N TRP A 6 5.48 28.72 68.78
CA TRP A 6 6.28 28.53 70.00
C TRP A 6 6.53 27.08 70.42
N THR A 7 7.68 26.61 70.89
CA THR A 7 8.89 27.24 71.49
C THR A 7 9.98 26.15 71.60
N GLU A 8 11.23 26.54 71.45
CA GLU A 8 12.39 25.90 72.10
C GLU A 8 12.40 26.16 73.59
N PRO A 9 13.17 25.50 74.48
CA PRO A 9 14.61 25.72 74.55
C PRO A 9 15.51 24.56 75.16
N SER A 10 16.77 24.69 74.92
CA SER A 10 17.96 24.84 75.76
C SER A 10 18.72 23.59 76.25
N ASP A 11 19.96 23.60 75.85
CA ASP A 11 21.20 23.48 76.61
C ASP A 11 21.45 22.29 77.58
N ARG A 12 22.53 21.56 77.31
CA ARG A 12 23.77 21.49 78.11
C ARG A 12 24.83 20.54 77.64
N GLN A 13 25.96 21.11 77.46
CA GLN A 13 27.35 20.72 77.53
C GLN A 13 27.70 19.34 78.17
N GLY A 14 28.71 18.69 77.61
CA GLY A 14 29.58 17.82 78.35
C GLY A 14 30.48 16.87 77.57
N ALA A 15 31.72 17.30 77.33
CA ALA A 15 33.00 16.62 77.46
C ALA A 15 33.38 15.38 76.60
N ALA A 16 34.38 15.60 75.78
CA ALA A 16 35.64 14.91 75.60
C ALA A 16 35.72 13.36 75.52
N GLY A 17 36.27 12.89 74.43
CA GLY A 17 36.95 11.61 74.43
C GLY A 17 37.33 11.01 73.10
N ARG A 18 38.57 11.31 72.68
CA ARG A 18 39.50 10.43 71.93
C ARG A 18 39.08 9.82 70.59
N GLY A 19 39.80 10.22 69.62
CA GLY A 19 40.51 9.61 68.53
C GLY A 19 40.10 8.19 68.07
N GLY A 20 39.56 8.16 66.86
CA GLY A 20 39.49 6.99 66.02
C GLY A 20 39.69 7.42 64.59
N ASP A 21 40.89 7.18 64.08
CA ASP A 21 41.28 7.36 62.67
C ASP A 21 40.41 6.42 61.83
N ASN A 22 39.34 6.95 61.25
CA ASN A 22 38.48 6.18 60.36
C ASN A 22 38.69 6.70 58.92
N ARG A 23 39.81 6.26 58.33
CA ARG A 23 40.01 6.42 56.91
C ARG A 23 39.03 5.54 56.16
N PRO A 24 38.09 6.08 55.38
CA PRO A 24 37.25 5.25 54.56
C PRO A 24 38.09 4.52 53.52
N THR A 25 38.04 3.23 53.61
CA THR A 25 38.74 2.26 52.76
C THR A 25 38.54 2.57 51.27
N ASN A 26 39.65 2.58 50.53
CA ASN A 26 39.73 2.82 49.10
C ASN A 26 38.88 1.89 48.20
N MET A 27 38.09 1.01 48.76
CA MET A 27 37.20 0.11 48.01
C MET A 27 35.92 0.80 47.49
N VAL A 28 35.40 1.82 48.17
CA VAL A 28 34.18 2.52 47.72
C VAL A 28 34.48 3.48 46.56
N ARG A 29 35.71 4.02 46.53
CA ARG A 29 36.13 4.89 45.39
C ARG A 29 36.32 4.14 44.06
N ARG A 30 36.64 2.84 44.09
CA ARG A 30 36.83 2.03 42.88
C ARG A 30 35.53 1.55 42.27
N ALA A 31 34.47 1.40 43.06
CA ALA A 31 33.16 0.96 42.59
C ALA A 31 32.35 2.08 41.88
N VAL A 32 32.59 3.36 42.22
CA VAL A 32 31.88 4.50 41.65
C VAL A 32 32.40 4.89 40.26
N LEU A 33 33.65 4.52 39.92
CA LEU A 33 34.21 4.80 38.59
C LEU A 33 33.87 3.75 37.51
N ALA A 34 33.29 2.60 37.89
CA ALA A 34 32.88 1.56 36.97
C ALA A 34 31.43 1.71 36.46
N LEU A 35 30.61 2.53 37.13
CA LEU A 35 29.19 2.72 36.71
C LEU A 35 28.96 3.44 35.38
N PRO A 36 29.75 4.43 34.94
CA PRO A 36 29.51 5.05 33.64
C PRO A 36 29.90 4.16 32.42
N PHE A 37 30.70 3.10 32.62
CA PHE A 37 31.05 2.19 31.54
C PHE A 37 29.98 1.14 31.23
N LEU A 38 29.08 0.86 32.15
CA LEU A 38 27.94 -0.07 31.94
C LEU A 38 26.70 0.59 31.31
N ALA A 39 26.63 1.93 31.34
CA ALA A 39 25.51 2.67 30.74
C ALA A 39 25.67 2.84 29.22
N ASN A 40 26.84 2.55 28.66
CA ASN A 40 27.11 2.52 27.23
C ASN A 40 27.17 1.09 26.68
N ALA A 41 26.45 0.15 27.28
CA ALA A 41 26.02 -1.04 26.55
C ALA A 41 25.13 -0.51 25.40
N ALA A 42 25.79 -0.21 24.28
CA ALA A 42 25.19 0.21 23.04
C ALA A 42 23.92 -0.66 22.88
N ARG A 43 22.76 -0.03 22.87
CA ARG A 43 21.66 -0.58 22.11
C ARG A 43 22.25 -0.80 20.72
N ALA A 44 22.72 -1.99 20.46
CA ALA A 44 22.91 -2.45 19.10
C ALA A 44 21.54 -2.24 18.48
N GLU A 45 21.37 -1.15 17.75
CA GLU A 45 20.20 -0.92 16.92
C GLU A 45 20.08 -2.19 16.11
N ALA A 46 19.05 -3.00 16.40
CA ALA A 46 18.84 -4.26 15.71
C ALA A 46 18.85 -3.93 14.23
N ALA A 47 19.78 -4.56 13.47
CA ALA A 47 19.95 -4.25 12.06
C ALA A 47 18.62 -4.46 11.37
N TRP A 48 18.07 -3.41 10.75
CA TRP A 48 16.85 -3.51 9.95
C TRP A 48 17.11 -4.37 8.71
N PRO A 49 16.17 -5.30 8.35
CA PRO A 49 14.99 -5.71 9.08
C PRO A 49 15.27 -6.81 10.11
N ASP A 50 14.73 -6.70 11.33
CA ASP A 50 14.84 -7.71 12.40
C ASP A 50 13.60 -8.64 12.50
N ARG A 51 12.57 -8.36 11.74
CA ARG A 51 11.27 -9.07 11.69
C ARG A 51 10.68 -9.06 10.29
N PRO A 52 9.66 -9.88 10.00
CA PRO A 52 9.03 -9.92 8.69
C PRO A 52 8.45 -8.58 8.26
N ILE A 53 8.65 -8.24 6.98
CA ILE A 53 8.09 -7.08 6.32
C ILE A 53 6.72 -7.45 5.73
N ARG A 54 5.77 -6.52 5.70
CA ARG A 54 4.45 -6.72 5.12
C ARG A 54 4.28 -5.90 3.83
N PHE A 55 3.89 -6.58 2.75
CA PHE A 55 3.42 -5.96 1.51
C PHE A 55 1.90 -6.04 1.47
N VAL A 56 1.22 -4.93 1.68
CA VAL A 56 -0.24 -4.83 1.55
C VAL A 56 -0.58 -4.56 0.09
N VAL A 57 -1.26 -5.53 -0.52
CA VAL A 57 -1.79 -5.44 -1.88
C VAL A 57 -3.25 -5.00 -1.79
N PRO A 58 -3.61 -3.79 -2.28
CA PRO A 58 -4.96 -3.27 -2.18
C PRO A 58 -5.94 -3.86 -3.21
N PHE A 59 -5.64 -5.07 -3.71
CA PHE A 59 -6.41 -5.78 -4.71
C PHE A 59 -6.54 -7.27 -4.35
N PRO A 60 -7.51 -7.99 -4.96
CA PRO A 60 -7.71 -9.42 -4.71
C PRO A 60 -6.47 -10.25 -5.02
N PRO A 61 -6.33 -11.44 -4.38
CA PRO A 61 -5.34 -12.44 -4.79
C PRO A 61 -5.46 -12.77 -6.28
N GLY A 62 -4.33 -13.02 -6.95
CA GLY A 62 -4.27 -13.29 -8.39
C GLY A 62 -4.35 -12.04 -9.28
N SER A 63 -4.47 -10.85 -8.71
CA SER A 63 -4.30 -9.61 -9.47
C SER A 63 -2.84 -9.41 -9.90
N ILE A 64 -2.61 -8.56 -10.91
CA ILE A 64 -1.25 -8.21 -11.35
C ILE A 64 -0.42 -7.66 -10.18
N SER A 65 -1.00 -6.80 -9.35
CA SER A 65 -0.33 -6.25 -8.17
C SER A 65 0.07 -7.35 -7.17
N ASP A 66 -0.78 -8.37 -6.98
CA ASP A 66 -0.49 -9.52 -6.12
C ASP A 66 0.65 -10.37 -6.70
N ALA A 67 0.61 -10.68 -7.99
CA ALA A 67 1.67 -11.43 -8.66
C ALA A 67 3.03 -10.73 -8.56
N VAL A 68 3.08 -9.42 -8.84
CA VAL A 68 4.30 -8.62 -8.73
C VAL A 68 4.79 -8.57 -7.29
N ALA A 69 3.90 -8.34 -6.32
CA ALA A 69 4.25 -8.32 -4.90
C ALA A 69 4.92 -9.62 -4.46
N ARG A 70 4.39 -10.78 -4.87
CA ARG A 70 4.95 -12.11 -4.54
C ARG A 70 6.29 -12.35 -5.19
N ILE A 71 6.44 -12.02 -6.48
CA ILE A 71 7.73 -12.15 -7.18
C ILE A 71 8.82 -11.30 -6.51
N VAL A 72 8.49 -10.06 -6.15
CA VAL A 72 9.44 -9.17 -5.47
C VAL A 72 9.72 -9.66 -4.05
N ALA A 73 8.71 -10.09 -3.30
CA ALA A 73 8.87 -10.63 -1.95
C ALA A 73 9.85 -11.82 -1.93
N ASP A 74 9.71 -12.75 -2.86
CA ASP A 74 10.59 -13.92 -2.98
C ASP A 74 12.04 -13.52 -3.30
N LYS A 75 12.23 -12.51 -4.15
CA LYS A 75 13.55 -12.01 -4.54
C LYS A 75 14.23 -11.17 -3.45
N LEU A 76 13.48 -10.56 -2.54
CA LEU A 76 14.01 -9.79 -1.43
C LEU A 76 14.52 -10.68 -0.27
N LEU A 77 14.00 -11.90 -0.11
CA LEU A 77 14.38 -12.77 1.01
C LEU A 77 15.89 -13.00 1.14
N PRO A 78 16.65 -13.35 0.07
CA PRO A 78 18.10 -13.54 0.19
C PRO A 78 18.87 -12.26 0.55
N ALA A 79 18.36 -11.10 0.14
CA ALA A 79 19.01 -9.81 0.38
C ALA A 79 18.73 -9.26 1.79
N LEU A 80 17.52 -9.48 2.30
CA LEU A 80 17.08 -8.91 3.56
C LEU A 80 17.21 -9.87 4.75
N GLY A 81 17.38 -11.17 4.50
CA GLY A 81 17.39 -12.19 5.56
C GLY A 81 16.05 -12.36 6.30
N GLN A 82 15.02 -11.59 5.91
CA GLN A 82 13.69 -11.60 6.50
C GLN A 82 12.63 -11.83 5.43
N ARG A 83 11.56 -12.53 5.82
CA ARG A 83 10.42 -12.77 4.91
C ARG A 83 9.65 -11.49 4.64
N VAL A 84 9.19 -11.35 3.40
CA VAL A 84 8.17 -10.36 3.03
C VAL A 84 6.84 -11.10 2.89
N VAL A 85 5.88 -10.77 3.75
CA VAL A 85 4.53 -11.37 3.78
C VAL A 85 3.60 -10.52 2.91
N VAL A 86 2.98 -11.15 1.92
CA VAL A 86 2.00 -10.48 1.05
C VAL A 86 0.60 -10.65 1.62
N GLU A 87 -0.06 -9.52 1.91
CA GLU A 87 -1.39 -9.45 2.48
C GLU A 87 -2.35 -8.72 1.51
N ASN A 88 -3.40 -9.40 1.07
CA ASN A 88 -4.38 -8.82 0.16
C ASN A 88 -5.51 -8.12 0.95
N ARG A 89 -5.68 -6.80 0.78
CA ARG A 89 -6.75 -5.99 1.37
C ARG A 89 -7.49 -5.21 0.29
N GLY A 90 -8.30 -5.91 -0.49
CA GLY A 90 -9.09 -5.31 -1.58
C GLY A 90 -10.31 -4.53 -1.08
N GLY A 91 -10.94 -3.78 -2.00
CA GLY A 91 -12.19 -3.06 -1.79
C GLY A 91 -12.09 -1.57 -2.13
N ALA A 92 -13.23 -0.98 -2.52
CA ALA A 92 -13.34 0.43 -2.92
C ALA A 92 -12.25 0.88 -3.91
N ALA A 93 -12.02 0.12 -4.98
CA ALA A 93 -10.95 0.35 -5.97
C ALA A 93 -9.53 0.42 -5.37
N GLY A 94 -9.29 -0.27 -4.24
CA GLY A 94 -8.01 -0.31 -3.54
C GLY A 94 -7.88 0.69 -2.38
N ASN A 95 -8.86 1.56 -2.19
CA ASN A 95 -8.78 2.59 -1.16
C ASN A 95 -8.72 2.01 0.26
N ILE A 96 -9.39 0.86 0.51
CA ILE A 96 -9.37 0.21 1.83
C ILE A 96 -7.95 -0.23 2.21
N GLY A 97 -7.24 -0.88 1.30
CA GLY A 97 -5.86 -1.32 1.55
C GLY A 97 -4.88 -0.16 1.66
N ALA A 98 -5.03 0.88 0.83
CA ALA A 98 -4.19 2.07 0.90
C ALA A 98 -4.41 2.83 2.22
N ALA A 99 -5.67 3.08 2.61
CA ALA A 99 -6.01 3.72 3.87
C ALA A 99 -5.49 2.93 5.08
N TYR A 100 -5.58 1.60 5.04
CA TYR A 100 -5.02 0.77 6.09
C TYR A 100 -3.53 1.05 6.31
N VAL A 101 -2.72 1.07 5.23
CA VAL A 101 -1.26 1.33 5.36
C VAL A 101 -0.97 2.76 5.79
N ALA A 102 -1.76 3.74 5.35
CA ALA A 102 -1.61 5.14 5.76
C ALA A 102 -1.72 5.34 7.29
N HIS A 103 -2.42 4.43 7.99
CA HIS A 103 -2.60 4.47 9.44
C HIS A 103 -1.66 3.51 10.22
N GLU A 104 -0.82 2.74 9.53
CA GLU A 104 0.19 1.87 10.15
C GLU A 104 1.41 2.68 10.60
N ALA A 105 2.24 2.10 11.46
CA ALA A 105 3.47 2.74 11.90
C ALA A 105 4.43 2.97 10.73
N ALA A 106 5.03 4.15 10.64
CA ALA A 106 6.03 4.51 9.62
C ALA A 106 7.44 4.03 10.03
N ASP A 107 7.56 2.72 10.31
CA ASP A 107 8.77 2.09 10.83
C ASP A 107 9.55 1.26 9.78
N GLY A 108 9.10 1.30 8.52
CA GLY A 108 9.72 0.58 7.42
C GLY A 108 9.35 -0.90 7.34
N TYR A 109 8.33 -1.37 8.09
CA TYR A 109 7.89 -2.77 8.04
C TYR A 109 6.56 -3.00 7.31
N THR A 110 5.86 -1.94 6.93
CA THR A 110 4.61 -2.05 6.19
C THR A 110 4.66 -1.20 4.92
N PHE A 111 4.46 -1.84 3.77
CA PHE A 111 4.46 -1.19 2.47
C PHE A 111 3.15 -1.44 1.75
N VAL A 112 2.65 -0.46 1.02
CA VAL A 112 1.54 -0.64 0.10
C VAL A 112 2.05 -0.86 -1.33
N ILE A 113 1.47 -1.81 -2.04
CA ILE A 113 1.67 -1.95 -3.48
C ILE A 113 0.71 -0.98 -4.17
N ALA A 114 1.17 0.25 -4.28
CA ALA A 114 0.42 1.35 -4.85
C ALA A 114 0.10 1.14 -6.35
N SER A 115 -0.94 1.78 -6.82
CA SER A 115 -1.31 1.82 -8.24
C SER A 115 -1.64 3.24 -8.67
N SER A 116 -1.69 3.47 -9.98
CA SER A 116 -2.22 4.71 -10.53
C SER A 116 -3.65 5.01 -10.08
N GLY A 117 -4.44 3.98 -9.75
CA GLY A 117 -5.76 4.13 -9.13
C GLY A 117 -5.67 4.71 -7.73
N THR A 118 -5.02 4.01 -6.81
CA THR A 118 -4.99 4.39 -5.39
C THR A 118 -4.26 5.71 -5.14
N HIS A 119 -3.15 5.99 -5.84
CA HIS A 119 -2.32 7.18 -5.60
C HIS A 119 -2.46 8.29 -6.66
N GLY A 120 -3.28 8.08 -7.68
CA GLY A 120 -3.50 9.07 -8.72
C GLY A 120 -4.97 9.41 -8.91
N SER A 121 -5.77 8.49 -9.44
CA SER A 121 -7.13 8.80 -9.88
C SER A 121 -8.20 8.74 -8.79
N ASN A 122 -8.05 7.88 -7.76
CA ASN A 122 -9.07 7.75 -6.72
C ASN A 122 -9.23 8.99 -5.82
N PRO A 123 -8.15 9.65 -5.35
CA PRO A 123 -8.28 10.81 -4.49
C PRO A 123 -9.21 11.90 -5.03
N PRO A 124 -9.12 12.33 -6.29
CA PRO A 124 -10.07 13.30 -6.84
C PRO A 124 -11.45 12.72 -7.20
N LEU A 125 -11.60 11.39 -7.36
CA LEU A 125 -12.86 10.76 -7.77
C LEU A 125 -13.78 10.40 -6.60
N TYR A 126 -13.22 10.12 -5.44
CA TYR A 126 -13.98 9.72 -4.25
C TYR A 126 -14.09 10.89 -3.28
N ARG A 127 -15.25 11.05 -2.64
CA ARG A 127 -15.44 12.11 -1.63
C ARG A 127 -14.49 11.97 -0.44
N ASN A 128 -14.17 10.74 -0.09
CA ASN A 128 -13.23 10.42 0.99
C ASN A 128 -12.58 9.08 0.70
N VAL A 129 -11.27 9.06 0.53
CA VAL A 129 -10.46 7.84 0.36
C VAL A 129 -9.84 7.37 1.67
N GLY A 130 -9.88 8.21 2.72
CA GLY A 130 -9.33 7.88 4.03
C GLY A 130 -7.81 8.05 4.14
N TYR A 131 -7.14 8.67 3.18
CA TYR A 131 -5.69 8.95 3.17
C TYR A 131 -5.34 10.09 2.21
N ASP A 132 -4.18 10.69 2.42
CA ASP A 132 -3.54 11.62 1.46
C ASP A 132 -2.41 10.87 0.72
N PRO A 133 -2.48 10.71 -0.61
CA PRO A 133 -1.51 9.91 -1.37
C PRO A 133 -0.09 10.50 -1.39
N ILE A 134 0.07 11.76 -1.02
CA ILE A 134 1.35 12.47 -1.02
C ILE A 134 1.92 12.58 0.40
N ARG A 135 1.07 12.90 1.39
CA ARG A 135 1.52 13.19 2.77
C ARG A 135 1.68 11.94 3.62
N ASP A 136 0.83 10.92 3.40
CA ASP A 136 0.78 9.74 4.25
C ASP A 136 1.72 8.62 3.80
N PHE A 137 2.44 8.80 2.68
CA PHE A 137 3.29 7.78 2.11
C PHE A 137 4.68 8.33 1.71
N ALA A 138 5.70 7.52 1.94
CA ALA A 138 7.03 7.72 1.39
C ALA A 138 7.20 6.81 0.15
N PRO A 139 7.33 7.34 -1.08
CA PRO A 139 7.52 6.51 -2.27
C PRO A 139 8.89 5.84 -2.26
N VAL A 140 8.91 4.54 -2.58
CA VAL A 140 10.15 3.75 -2.62
C VAL A 140 10.63 3.55 -4.05
N ILE A 141 9.82 2.88 -4.89
CA ILE A 141 10.19 2.57 -6.28
C ILE A 141 8.97 2.30 -7.15
N GLY A 142 9.06 2.64 -8.44
CA GLY A 142 8.13 2.16 -9.45
C GLY A 142 8.48 0.74 -9.90
N MET A 143 7.60 -0.22 -9.63
CA MET A 143 7.88 -1.64 -9.88
C MET A 143 7.63 -2.03 -11.34
N ILE A 144 6.47 -1.67 -11.89
CA ILE A 144 6.07 -2.03 -13.28
C ILE A 144 5.23 -0.93 -13.92
N ARG A 145 5.20 -0.97 -15.25
CA ARG A 145 4.19 -0.28 -16.06
C ARG A 145 3.49 -1.33 -16.93
N VAL A 146 2.16 -1.32 -16.90
CA VAL A 146 1.34 -2.24 -17.69
C VAL A 146 0.36 -1.43 -18.52
N PRO A 147 0.42 -1.50 -19.86
CA PRO A 147 -0.54 -0.81 -20.72
C PRO A 147 -1.90 -1.51 -20.69
N ASN A 148 -2.96 -0.73 -20.91
CA ASN A 148 -4.26 -1.26 -21.28
C ASN A 148 -4.29 -1.54 -22.80
N VAL A 149 -4.96 -2.60 -23.19
CA VAL A 149 -5.29 -2.95 -24.58
C VAL A 149 -6.81 -2.99 -24.73
N LEU A 150 -7.33 -2.47 -25.82
CA LEU A 150 -8.74 -2.62 -26.17
C LEU A 150 -8.96 -4.04 -26.68
N VAL A 151 -9.80 -4.79 -26.00
CA VAL A 151 -10.27 -6.11 -26.41
C VAL A 151 -11.77 -6.09 -26.67
N VAL A 152 -12.21 -6.88 -27.62
CA VAL A 152 -13.62 -6.99 -28.01
C VAL A 152 -14.04 -8.46 -28.10
N ARG A 153 -15.35 -8.73 -27.93
CA ARG A 153 -15.91 -10.06 -28.21
C ARG A 153 -15.78 -10.42 -29.69
N ASN A 154 -15.63 -11.70 -29.99
CA ASN A 154 -15.34 -12.15 -31.36
C ASN A 154 -16.47 -11.88 -32.36
N ALA A 155 -17.73 -11.90 -31.90
CA ALA A 155 -18.89 -11.64 -32.73
C ALA A 155 -19.02 -10.17 -33.17
N LEU A 156 -18.25 -9.25 -32.57
CA LEU A 156 -18.25 -7.85 -33.01
C LEU A 156 -17.59 -7.73 -34.39
N PRO A 157 -18.24 -7.10 -35.39
CA PRO A 157 -17.76 -7.07 -36.77
C PRO A 157 -16.66 -5.99 -36.97
N VAL A 158 -15.61 -5.99 -36.12
CA VAL A 158 -14.51 -5.03 -36.14
C VAL A 158 -13.17 -5.73 -35.98
N ARG A 159 -12.13 -5.27 -36.67
CA ARG A 159 -10.79 -5.84 -36.65
C ARG A 159 -9.68 -4.81 -36.36
N SER A 160 -10.06 -3.55 -36.23
CA SER A 160 -9.16 -2.46 -35.93
C SER A 160 -9.83 -1.41 -35.05
N ILE A 161 -9.04 -0.57 -34.40
CA ILE A 161 -9.54 0.56 -33.60
C ILE A 161 -10.37 1.52 -34.48
N ALA A 162 -9.95 1.75 -35.73
CA ALA A 162 -10.70 2.61 -36.65
C ALA A 162 -12.09 2.03 -36.97
N GLU A 163 -12.19 0.73 -37.22
CA GLU A 163 -13.48 0.04 -37.43
C GLU A 163 -14.34 0.03 -36.17
N PHE A 164 -13.72 -0.15 -34.99
CA PHE A 164 -14.44 -0.08 -33.72
C PHE A 164 -15.03 1.33 -33.49
N ILE A 165 -14.30 2.40 -33.76
CA ILE A 165 -14.78 3.76 -33.65
C ILE A 165 -15.93 4.03 -34.63
N ALA A 166 -15.76 3.62 -35.89
CA ALA A 166 -16.82 3.76 -36.89
C ALA A 166 -18.10 3.00 -36.49
N TYR A 167 -17.94 1.76 -36.01
CA TYR A 167 -19.06 0.96 -35.52
C TYR A 167 -19.72 1.57 -34.30
N ALA A 168 -18.93 2.01 -33.31
CA ALA A 168 -19.45 2.62 -32.08
C ALA A 168 -20.31 3.88 -32.37
N ARG A 169 -19.93 4.68 -33.35
CA ARG A 169 -20.73 5.83 -33.78
C ARG A 169 -22.12 5.46 -34.30
N THR A 170 -22.29 4.28 -34.91
CA THR A 170 -23.59 3.81 -35.39
C THR A 170 -24.47 3.23 -34.29
N GLN A 171 -23.91 2.93 -33.12
CA GLN A 171 -24.60 2.25 -32.03
C GLN A 171 -25.19 3.20 -30.97
N ASP A 172 -24.90 4.49 -31.05
CA ASP A 172 -25.41 5.56 -30.16
C ASP A 172 -25.38 5.19 -28.66
N GLY A 173 -24.23 4.77 -28.16
CA GLY A 173 -24.02 4.43 -26.77
C GLY A 173 -24.54 3.05 -26.33
N LYS A 174 -25.04 2.22 -27.25
CA LYS A 174 -25.51 0.85 -26.92
C LYS A 174 -24.38 -0.15 -26.70
N LEU A 175 -23.18 0.11 -27.27
CA LEU A 175 -22.02 -0.75 -27.00
C LEU A 175 -21.61 -0.64 -25.55
N THR A 176 -21.37 -1.80 -24.94
CA THR A 176 -20.96 -1.91 -23.55
C THR A 176 -19.44 -2.07 -23.42
N TYR A 177 -18.86 -1.49 -22.37
CA TYR A 177 -17.48 -1.83 -22.00
C TYR A 177 -17.37 -2.14 -20.52
N GLY A 178 -16.58 -3.17 -20.21
CA GLY A 178 -16.36 -3.66 -18.85
C GLY A 178 -15.10 -3.10 -18.20
N SER A 179 -15.18 -2.87 -16.88
CA SER A 179 -14.03 -2.56 -16.05
C SER A 179 -14.12 -3.28 -14.69
N ILE A 180 -13.05 -3.24 -13.89
CA ILE A 180 -13.08 -3.75 -12.50
C ILE A 180 -13.56 -2.70 -11.48
N GLY A 181 -14.43 -1.80 -11.92
CA GLY A 181 -15.07 -0.79 -11.08
C GLY A 181 -14.69 0.65 -11.43
N ASN A 182 -15.47 1.57 -10.87
CA ASN A 182 -15.28 3.00 -11.08
C ASN A 182 -13.89 3.46 -10.57
N GLY A 183 -13.19 4.27 -11.37
CA GLY A 183 -11.85 4.75 -11.03
C GLY A 183 -10.71 3.78 -11.34
N SER A 184 -11.01 2.53 -11.76
CA SER A 184 -9.98 1.61 -12.24
C SER A 184 -9.32 2.11 -13.52
N SER A 185 -8.09 1.66 -13.81
CA SER A 185 -7.39 2.05 -15.06
C SER A 185 -8.19 1.67 -16.31
N GLN A 186 -8.96 0.57 -16.26
CA GLN A 186 -9.82 0.14 -17.33
C GLN A 186 -11.00 1.11 -17.56
N HIS A 187 -11.65 1.57 -16.47
CA HIS A 187 -12.71 2.57 -16.55
C HIS A 187 -12.21 3.89 -17.10
N LEU A 188 -11.08 4.38 -16.57
CA LEU A 188 -10.49 5.65 -17.02
C LEU A 188 -10.02 5.58 -18.47
N ALA A 189 -9.45 4.44 -18.91
CA ALA A 189 -9.07 4.23 -20.30
C ALA A 189 -10.29 4.25 -21.22
N GLY A 190 -11.41 3.65 -20.81
CA GLY A 190 -12.68 3.70 -21.54
C GLY A 190 -13.21 5.13 -21.67
N THR A 191 -13.28 5.87 -20.57
CA THR A 191 -13.74 7.26 -20.57
C THR A 191 -12.82 8.16 -21.42
N GLN A 192 -11.50 7.98 -21.32
CA GLN A 192 -10.56 8.72 -22.16
C GLN A 192 -10.73 8.39 -23.65
N PHE A 193 -10.96 7.11 -23.97
CA PHE A 193 -11.22 6.68 -25.33
C PHE A 193 -12.50 7.32 -25.88
N GLU A 194 -13.60 7.31 -25.11
CA GLU A 194 -14.87 7.97 -25.50
C GLU A 194 -14.66 9.43 -25.85
N GLN A 195 -13.94 10.17 -24.99
CA GLN A 195 -13.64 11.60 -25.22
C GLN A 195 -12.76 11.82 -26.45
N THR A 196 -11.70 11.00 -26.62
CA THR A 196 -10.74 11.18 -27.71
C THR A 196 -11.31 10.79 -29.07
N ALA A 197 -12.08 9.69 -29.12
CA ALA A 197 -12.69 9.16 -30.33
C ALA A 197 -14.03 9.84 -30.71
N GLY A 198 -14.63 10.59 -29.80
CA GLY A 198 -15.95 11.20 -29.99
C GLY A 198 -17.05 10.14 -30.13
N VAL A 199 -17.01 9.10 -29.29
CA VAL A 199 -18.00 8.01 -29.22
C VAL A 199 -18.59 7.92 -27.83
N LYS A 200 -19.74 7.26 -27.72
CA LYS A 200 -20.38 6.93 -26.44
C LYS A 200 -20.40 5.41 -26.26
N LEU A 201 -20.04 4.95 -25.06
CA LEU A 201 -20.11 3.56 -24.65
C LEU A 201 -20.86 3.46 -23.32
N THR A 202 -21.47 2.34 -23.04
CA THR A 202 -22.12 2.09 -21.73
C THR A 202 -21.15 1.33 -20.82
N HIS A 203 -20.76 1.93 -19.71
CA HIS A 203 -19.87 1.31 -18.73
C HIS A 203 -20.58 0.26 -17.88
N VAL A 204 -19.97 -0.92 -17.75
CA VAL A 204 -20.43 -2.04 -16.90
C VAL A 204 -19.34 -2.37 -15.88
N PRO A 205 -19.53 -2.06 -14.59
CA PRO A 205 -18.53 -2.35 -13.55
C PRO A 205 -18.63 -3.80 -13.06
N TYR A 206 -17.49 -4.50 -13.02
CA TYR A 206 -17.32 -5.83 -12.46
C TYR A 206 -16.49 -5.79 -11.18
N ARG A 207 -16.61 -6.81 -10.34
CA ARG A 207 -15.81 -6.94 -9.12
C ARG A 207 -14.42 -7.58 -9.36
N ALA A 208 -14.26 -8.30 -10.49
CA ALA A 208 -13.04 -9.00 -10.86
C ALA A 208 -12.98 -9.22 -12.38
N VAL A 209 -11.78 -9.56 -12.90
CA VAL A 209 -11.55 -9.84 -14.31
C VAL A 209 -12.24 -11.13 -14.81
N PRO A 210 -12.22 -12.27 -14.07
CA PRO A 210 -12.80 -13.50 -14.59
C PRO A 210 -14.27 -13.40 -15.02
N PRO A 211 -15.22 -12.87 -14.22
CA PRO A 211 -16.60 -12.72 -14.66
C PRO A 211 -16.77 -11.76 -15.85
N LEU A 212 -15.94 -10.72 -15.95
CA LEU A 212 -15.92 -9.82 -17.10
C LEU A 212 -15.54 -10.58 -18.40
N LEU A 213 -14.50 -11.41 -18.34
CA LEU A 213 -14.07 -12.21 -19.51
C LEU A 213 -15.12 -13.25 -19.91
N LEU A 214 -15.81 -13.88 -18.96
CA LEU A 214 -16.90 -14.81 -19.24
C LEU A 214 -18.05 -14.11 -19.99
N ASP A 215 -18.39 -12.89 -19.61
CA ASP A 215 -19.44 -12.13 -20.29
C ASP A 215 -19.01 -11.68 -21.69
N MET A 216 -17.74 -11.36 -21.90
CA MET A 216 -17.21 -11.12 -23.26
C MET A 216 -17.26 -12.36 -24.13
N GLN A 217 -16.87 -13.53 -23.61
CA GLN A 217 -16.86 -14.82 -24.33
C GLN A 217 -18.29 -15.30 -24.65
N SER A 218 -19.28 -14.91 -23.84
CA SER A 218 -20.69 -15.26 -24.03
C SER A 218 -21.51 -14.17 -24.71
N ASP A 219 -20.84 -13.21 -25.36
CA ASP A 219 -21.44 -12.11 -26.14
C ASP A 219 -22.33 -11.13 -25.32
N ARG A 220 -22.22 -11.14 -23.99
CA ARG A 220 -22.97 -10.23 -23.09
C ARG A 220 -22.27 -8.91 -22.83
N LEU A 221 -20.96 -8.82 -23.16
CA LEU A 221 -20.15 -7.63 -23.03
C LEU A 221 -19.37 -7.41 -24.31
N ASP A 222 -19.44 -6.20 -24.89
CA ASP A 222 -18.90 -5.91 -26.22
C ASP A 222 -17.38 -5.67 -26.20
N ALA A 223 -16.89 -4.90 -25.22
CA ALA A 223 -15.51 -4.44 -25.18
C ALA A 223 -14.97 -4.32 -23.75
N SER A 224 -13.65 -4.22 -23.62
CA SER A 224 -12.99 -3.85 -22.39
C SER A 224 -11.58 -3.31 -22.66
N PHE A 225 -11.14 -2.37 -21.82
CA PHE A 225 -9.77 -1.87 -21.81
C PHE A 225 -9.01 -2.64 -20.72
N GLN A 226 -8.31 -3.70 -21.07
CA GLN A 226 -7.70 -4.61 -20.11
C GLN A 226 -6.19 -4.49 -20.06
N LEU A 227 -5.64 -4.69 -18.86
CA LEU A 227 -4.19 -4.88 -18.73
C LEU A 227 -3.77 -6.13 -19.48
N VAL A 228 -2.74 -6.04 -20.33
CA VAL A 228 -2.31 -7.12 -21.21
C VAL A 228 -2.19 -8.48 -20.52
N PRO A 229 -1.57 -8.60 -19.31
CA PRO A 229 -1.47 -9.90 -18.63
C PRO A 229 -2.81 -10.54 -18.27
N ASN A 230 -3.88 -9.76 -18.15
CA ASN A 230 -5.21 -10.29 -17.81
C ASN A 230 -5.89 -11.02 -18.97
N VAL A 231 -5.49 -10.74 -20.21
CA VAL A 231 -6.23 -11.14 -21.42
C VAL A 231 -5.40 -11.88 -22.46
N ILE A 232 -4.08 -11.91 -22.29
CA ILE A 232 -3.17 -12.43 -23.32
C ILE A 232 -3.46 -13.88 -23.68
N GLU A 233 -3.82 -14.73 -22.72
CA GLU A 233 -4.12 -16.13 -22.97
C GLU A 233 -5.45 -16.31 -23.72
N GLN A 234 -6.47 -15.53 -23.39
CA GLN A 234 -7.77 -15.53 -24.07
C GLN A 234 -7.65 -15.01 -25.51
N VAL A 235 -6.79 -14.00 -25.71
CA VAL A 235 -6.50 -13.46 -27.05
C VAL A 235 -5.77 -14.52 -27.90
N LYS A 236 -4.71 -15.16 -27.36
CA LYS A 236 -3.98 -16.24 -28.05
C LYS A 236 -4.87 -17.45 -28.36
N ALA A 237 -5.80 -17.78 -27.46
CA ALA A 237 -6.76 -18.85 -27.65
C ALA A 237 -7.91 -18.48 -28.61
N GLY A 238 -7.94 -17.25 -29.14
CA GLY A 238 -8.99 -16.76 -30.03
C GLY A 238 -10.36 -16.64 -29.39
N GLN A 239 -10.44 -16.55 -28.05
CA GLN A 239 -11.70 -16.42 -27.31
C GLN A 239 -12.24 -14.99 -27.30
N ILE A 240 -11.35 -14.02 -27.39
CA ILE A 240 -11.62 -12.59 -27.57
C ILE A 240 -10.58 -12.01 -28.55
N ARG A 241 -10.84 -10.81 -29.06
CA ARG A 241 -9.95 -10.15 -30.01
C ARG A 241 -9.34 -8.89 -29.42
N ALA A 242 -8.03 -8.72 -29.55
CA ALA A 242 -7.35 -7.45 -29.33
C ALA A 242 -7.36 -6.61 -30.61
N LEU A 243 -7.55 -5.28 -30.44
CA LEU A 243 -7.54 -4.30 -31.55
C LEU A 243 -6.32 -3.39 -31.51
#